data_45595e9d3d5a4d3d4724c2e07a1cf890
#
_entry.id   45595e9d3d5a4d3d4724c2e07a1cf890
#
_cell.length_a   1.000
_cell.length_b   1.000
_cell.length_c   1.000
_cell.angle_alpha   90.00
_cell.angle_beta   90.00
_cell.angle_gamma   90.00
#
_symmetry.space_group_name_H-M   'P 1'
#
loop_
_entity.id
_entity.type
_entity.pdbx_description
1 polymer ?
#
loop_
_entity_poly.entity_id
_entity_poly.type
_entity_poly.pdbx_seq_one_letter_code
_entity_poly.pdbx_strand_id
1 'polypeptide(L)'
;MREALLAALNRGALALIIDMTSTTFCDSSGITALVRAARRASATGATIRVAATAPPVLRVLSLVGIDRLIDIYPSVDAARASLPDQTGGPDQVTVV
;
A
#
# COMPACT_ATOMS: atom_id res chain seq x y z
N MET A 1 10.19 -2.44 6.51
CA MET A 1 8.97 -2.07 5.80
C MET A 1 8.37 -0.75 6.29
N ARG A 2 8.12 -0.60 7.61
CA ARG A 2 7.49 0.61 8.14
C ARG A 2 8.23 1.90 7.80
N GLU A 3 9.55 1.90 7.98
CA GLU A 3 10.35 3.09 7.72
C GLU A 3 10.35 3.46 6.24
N ALA A 4 10.37 2.46 5.35
CA ALA A 4 10.32 2.71 3.92
C ALA A 4 9.00 3.35 3.49
N LEU A 5 7.88 2.90 4.06
CA LEU A 5 6.56 3.45 3.77
C LEU A 5 6.48 4.92 4.18
N LEU A 6 6.85 5.22 5.41
CA LEU A 6 6.79 6.59 5.92
C LEU A 6 7.78 7.50 5.20
N ALA A 7 8.98 6.99 4.87
CA ALA A 7 9.96 7.77 4.14
C ALA A 7 9.46 8.15 2.75
N ALA A 8 8.79 7.22 2.04
CA ALA A 8 8.24 7.50 0.73
C ALA A 8 7.18 8.60 0.80
N LEU A 9 6.28 8.52 1.78
CA LEU A 9 5.24 9.54 1.96
C LEU A 9 5.82 10.88 2.36
N ASN A 10 6.84 10.89 3.22
CA ASN A 10 7.49 12.13 3.66
C ASN A 10 8.26 12.81 2.55
N ARG A 11 8.67 12.07 1.51
CA ARG A 11 9.31 12.65 0.33
C ARG A 11 8.32 13.22 -0.67
N GLY A 12 7.02 13.16 -0.37
CA GLY A 12 6.00 13.72 -1.22
C GLY A 12 5.53 12.79 -2.34
N ALA A 13 5.67 11.47 -2.15
CA ALA A 13 5.13 10.52 -3.12
C ALA A 13 3.62 10.74 -3.27
N LEU A 14 3.13 10.85 -4.50
CA LEU A 14 1.70 11.04 -4.77
C LEU A 14 0.96 9.72 -4.79
N ALA A 15 1.64 8.63 -5.10
CA ALA A 15 1.06 7.30 -5.09
C ALA A 15 2.07 6.31 -4.52
N LEU A 16 1.60 5.37 -3.71
CA LEU A 16 2.44 4.39 -3.06
C LEU A 16 1.82 3.01 -3.27
N ILE A 17 2.59 2.10 -3.83
CA ILE A 17 2.19 0.70 -3.99
C ILE A 17 3.05 -0.14 -3.07
N ILE A 18 2.42 -0.85 -2.15
CA ILE A 18 3.10 -1.73 -1.21
C ILE A 18 3.07 -3.13 -1.81
N ASP A 19 4.23 -3.62 -2.23
CA ASP A 19 4.35 -4.92 -2.85
C ASP A 19 4.51 -5.99 -1.78
N MET A 20 3.44 -6.71 -1.51
CA MET A 20 3.41 -7.83 -0.57
C MET A 20 3.21 -9.16 -1.29
N THR A 21 3.49 -9.21 -2.60
CA THR A 21 3.28 -10.44 -3.37
C THR A 21 4.20 -11.57 -2.94
N SER A 22 5.37 -11.26 -2.39
CA SER A 22 6.29 -12.26 -1.83
C SER A 22 6.04 -12.55 -0.35
N THR A 23 5.11 -11.84 0.27
CA THR A 23 4.80 -11.98 1.69
C THR A 23 3.80 -13.11 1.86
N THR A 24 4.15 -14.10 2.68
CA THR A 24 3.27 -15.23 2.98
C THR A 24 2.65 -15.14 4.36
N PHE A 25 3.09 -14.20 5.17
CA PHE A 25 2.63 -14.01 6.54
C PHE A 25 2.64 -12.52 6.88
N CYS A 26 1.64 -12.07 7.61
CA CYS A 26 1.54 -10.68 8.03
C CYS A 26 1.29 -10.64 9.54
N ASP A 27 2.23 -10.08 10.29
CA ASP A 27 2.12 -9.95 11.73
C ASP A 27 1.57 -8.58 12.13
N SER A 28 1.45 -8.34 13.44
CA SER A 28 0.89 -7.11 13.97
C SER A 28 1.75 -5.88 13.61
N SER A 29 3.06 -6.04 13.48
CA SER A 29 3.95 -4.94 13.07
C SER A 29 3.65 -4.50 11.65
N GLY A 30 3.45 -5.46 10.74
CA GLY A 30 3.10 -5.17 9.35
C GLY A 30 1.75 -4.49 9.26
N ILE A 31 0.77 -4.97 10.02
CA ILE A 31 -0.57 -4.38 10.03
C ILE A 31 -0.51 -2.94 10.56
N THR A 32 0.23 -2.70 11.63
CA THR A 32 0.39 -1.36 12.19
C THR A 32 1.03 -0.42 11.18
N ALA A 33 2.04 -0.91 10.45
CA ALA A 33 2.70 -0.13 9.41
C ALA A 33 1.72 0.27 8.30
N LEU A 34 0.87 -0.67 7.87
CA LEU A 34 -0.14 -0.40 6.84
C LEU A 34 -1.16 0.63 7.29
N VAL A 35 -1.64 0.53 8.53
CA VAL A 35 -2.61 1.48 9.07
C VAL A 35 -2.00 2.88 9.15
N ARG A 36 -0.76 2.98 9.63
CA ARG A 36 -0.07 4.27 9.70
C ARG A 36 0.15 4.88 8.33
N ALA A 37 0.54 4.04 7.35
CA ALA A 37 0.74 4.51 5.99
C ALA A 37 -0.58 5.01 5.39
N ALA A 38 -1.69 4.31 5.62
CA ALA A 38 -2.99 4.72 5.13
C ALA A 38 -3.41 6.08 5.70
N ARG A 39 -3.21 6.26 7.01
CA ARG A 39 -3.54 7.53 7.66
C ARG A 39 -2.67 8.67 7.16
N ARG A 40 -1.38 8.41 6.98
CA ARG A 40 -0.47 9.43 6.47
C ARG A 40 -0.81 9.79 5.03
N ALA A 41 -1.11 8.81 4.19
CA ALA A 41 -1.52 9.04 2.81
C ALA A 41 -2.78 9.91 2.76
N SER A 42 -3.76 9.61 3.60
CA SER A 42 -4.98 10.40 3.67
C SER A 42 -4.69 11.85 4.06
N ALA A 43 -3.78 12.06 5.02
CA ALA A 43 -3.44 13.41 5.48
C ALA A 43 -2.69 14.21 4.43
N THR A 44 -1.90 13.56 3.57
CA THR A 44 -1.10 14.25 2.56
C THR A 44 -1.75 14.26 1.18
N GLY A 45 -2.90 13.60 1.03
CA GLY A 45 -3.57 13.49 -0.26
C GLY A 45 -2.95 12.45 -1.19
N ALA A 46 -2.08 11.58 -0.68
CA ALA A 46 -1.46 10.53 -1.47
C ALA A 46 -2.42 9.35 -1.64
N THR A 47 -2.25 8.63 -2.75
CA THR A 47 -3.00 7.40 -3.02
C THR A 47 -2.15 6.21 -2.58
N ILE A 48 -2.77 5.23 -1.90
CA ILE A 48 -2.08 4.04 -1.44
C ILE A 48 -2.80 2.79 -1.94
N ARG A 49 -2.03 1.80 -2.40
CA ARG A 49 -2.53 0.51 -2.88
C ARG A 49 -1.64 -0.60 -2.34
N VAL A 50 -2.20 -1.79 -2.20
CA VAL A 50 -1.44 -2.98 -1.77
C VAL A 50 -1.57 -4.05 -2.84
N ALA A 51 -0.46 -4.71 -3.16
CA ALA A 51 -0.44 -5.91 -3.99
C ALA A 51 -0.16 -7.10 -3.09
N ALA A 52 -1.08 -8.05 -3.02
CA ALA A 52 -0.95 -9.23 -2.17
C ALA A 52 -1.69 -10.40 -2.79
N THR A 53 -1.12 -11.61 -2.66
CA THR A 53 -1.69 -12.81 -3.26
C THR A 53 -1.84 -13.96 -2.27
N ALA A 54 -1.06 -14.01 -1.21
CA ALA A 54 -1.08 -15.14 -0.27
C ALA A 54 -2.39 -15.15 0.53
N PRO A 55 -3.16 -16.26 0.52
CA PRO A 55 -4.42 -16.32 1.24
C PRO A 55 -4.33 -15.95 2.72
N PRO A 56 -3.31 -16.38 3.49
CA PRO A 56 -3.20 -15.97 4.90
C PRO A 56 -3.07 -14.45 5.06
N VAL A 57 -2.35 -13.79 4.16
CA VAL A 57 -2.18 -12.34 4.18
C VAL A 57 -3.52 -11.66 3.87
N LEU A 58 -4.19 -12.10 2.81
CA LEU A 58 -5.49 -11.53 2.42
C LEU A 58 -6.52 -11.69 3.53
N ARG A 59 -6.52 -12.82 4.21
CA ARG A 59 -7.44 -13.07 5.30
C ARG A 59 -7.21 -12.10 6.46
N VAL A 60 -5.95 -11.91 6.86
CA VAL A 60 -5.63 -10.99 7.95
C VAL A 60 -6.01 -9.57 7.59
N LEU A 61 -5.72 -9.12 6.38
CA LEU A 61 -6.07 -7.77 5.94
C LEU A 61 -7.58 -7.55 5.97
N SER A 62 -8.35 -8.57 5.61
CA SER A 62 -9.81 -8.50 5.65
C SER A 62 -10.33 -8.49 7.09
N LEU A 63 -9.79 -9.34 7.95
CA LEU A 63 -10.24 -9.47 9.34
C LEU A 63 -10.03 -8.20 10.15
N VAL A 64 -8.93 -7.49 9.90
CA VAL A 64 -8.64 -6.24 10.62
C VAL A 64 -9.20 -5.01 9.91
N GLY A 65 -9.86 -5.19 8.76
CA GLY A 65 -10.52 -4.10 8.05
C GLY A 65 -9.62 -3.22 7.20
N ILE A 66 -8.38 -3.63 6.94
CA ILE A 66 -7.46 -2.85 6.10
C ILE A 66 -7.98 -2.74 4.68
N ASP A 67 -8.66 -3.77 4.18
CA ASP A 67 -9.24 -3.76 2.84
C ASP A 67 -10.30 -2.67 2.65
N ARG A 68 -10.80 -2.08 3.73
CA ARG A 68 -11.71 -0.93 3.68
C ARG A 68 -10.96 0.39 3.61
N LEU A 69 -9.69 0.40 4.06
CA LEU A 69 -8.85 1.60 4.06
C LEU A 69 -7.97 1.68 2.82
N ILE A 70 -7.53 0.53 2.33
CA ILE A 70 -6.58 0.42 1.23
C ILE A 70 -7.10 -0.63 0.25
N ASP A 71 -7.16 -0.29 -1.03
CA ASP A 71 -7.54 -1.26 -2.05
C ASP A 71 -6.41 -2.26 -2.27
N ILE A 72 -6.78 -3.53 -2.41
CA ILE A 72 -5.83 -4.64 -2.52
C ILE A 72 -5.96 -5.26 -3.91
N TYR A 73 -4.82 -5.51 -4.55
CA TYR A 73 -4.75 -6.01 -5.92
C TYR A 73 -3.87 -7.27 -5.98
N PRO A 74 -4.08 -8.14 -6.97
CA PRO A 74 -3.30 -9.39 -7.08
C PRO A 74 -1.89 -9.18 -7.62
N SER A 75 -1.55 -7.98 -8.09
CA SER A 75 -0.21 -7.70 -8.61
C SER A 75 0.09 -6.22 -8.52
N VAL A 76 1.38 -5.89 -8.59
CA VAL A 76 1.81 -4.50 -8.66
C VAL A 76 1.27 -3.84 -9.93
N ASP A 77 1.26 -4.56 -11.05
CA ASP A 77 0.74 -4.02 -12.31
C ASP A 77 -0.75 -3.68 -12.21
N ALA A 78 -1.54 -4.55 -11.58
CA ALA A 78 -2.96 -4.28 -11.38
C ALA A 78 -3.17 -3.07 -10.46
N ALA A 79 -2.38 -2.96 -9.39
CA ALA A 79 -2.44 -1.83 -8.49
C ALA A 79 -2.07 -0.54 -9.22
N ARG A 80 -1.03 -0.58 -10.04
CA ARG A 80 -0.60 0.58 -10.82
C ARG A 80 -1.66 1.01 -11.82
N ALA A 81 -2.31 0.05 -12.48
CA ALA A 81 -3.35 0.34 -13.46
C ALA A 81 -4.58 1.00 -12.83
N SER A 82 -4.79 0.82 -11.53
CA SER A 82 -5.92 1.42 -10.82
C SER A 82 -5.72 2.88 -10.46
N LEU A 83 -4.49 3.39 -10.60
CA LEU A 83 -4.17 4.76 -10.19
C LEU A 83 -4.76 5.77 -11.18
N PRO A 84 -5.14 6.96 -10.68
CA PRO A 84 -5.64 8.02 -11.58
C PRO A 84 -4.57 8.48 -12.55
N ASP A 85 -4.97 8.88 -13.75
CA ASP A 85 -4.06 9.37 -14.78
C ASP A 85 -3.28 10.60 -14.33
N GLN A 86 -3.84 11.41 -13.45
CA GLN A 86 -3.18 12.62 -12.99
C GLN A 86 -2.11 12.37 -11.94
N THR A 87 -1.78 11.12 -11.61
CA THR A 87 -0.63 10.86 -10.74
C THR A 87 0.70 11.20 -11.40
N GLY A 88 0.70 11.50 -12.69
CA GLY A 88 1.90 11.92 -13.39
C GLY A 88 2.72 10.74 -13.87
N GLY A 89 4.01 10.93 -14.00
CA GLY A 89 4.91 9.90 -14.49
C GLY A 89 5.37 8.92 -13.42
N PRO A 90 6.33 8.03 -13.77
CA PRO A 90 6.85 7.01 -12.86
C PRO A 90 7.45 7.58 -11.58
N ASP A 91 7.95 8.81 -11.61
CA ASP A 91 8.57 9.45 -10.45
C ASP A 91 7.59 9.75 -9.32
N GLN A 92 6.29 9.72 -9.62
CA GLN A 92 5.26 10.03 -8.64
C GLN A 92 4.61 8.78 -8.05
N VAL A 93 5.00 7.62 -8.53
CA VAL A 93 4.54 6.32 -8.04
C VAL A 93 5.73 5.61 -7.40
N THR A 94 5.63 5.31 -6.13
CA THR A 94 6.68 4.61 -5.39
C THR A 94 6.20 3.22 -5.04
N VAL A 95 7.00 2.19 -5.36
CA VAL A 95 6.73 0.80 -5.00
C VAL A 95 7.68 0.39 -3.89
N VAL A 96 7.16 -0.13 -2.80
CA VAL A 96 7.97 -0.58 -1.65
C VAL A 96 7.64 -2.01 -1.24
#